data_6739be9b093fcbac4449f846d7b0f7c2
#
_entry.id   6739be9b093fcbac4449f846d7b0f7c2
#
_cell.length_a   1.000
_cell.length_b   1.000
_cell.length_c   1.000
_cell.angle_alpha   90.00
_cell.angle_beta   90.00
_cell.angle_gamma   90.00
#
_symmetry.space_group_name_H-M   'P 1'
#
loop_
_entity.id
_entity.type
_entity.pdbx_description
1 polymer ?
#
loop_
_entity_poly.entity_id
_entity_poly.type
_entity_poly.pdbx_seq_one_letter_code
_entity_poly.pdbx_strand_id
1 'polypeptide(L)'
;LRVLTDQKFKRINGDHDIKVNVRIICSSTKDINNEIQLGNFREDLFHRLNVFQINIDHLKNRTQDIPLLINYFSEKISHNYNLKKFNIDTNNHYLINYDWPGNVRELRNLIERIAILQPDSKDKISNIIKESLKNSNFDDQLAENSLSVPLKEAREKFEKEYLTIQLKK
;
A
#
# COMPACT_ATOMS: atom_id res chain seq x y z
N LEU A 1 6.20 4.52 -27.96
CA LEU A 1 5.71 3.50 -28.90
C LEU A 1 6.87 2.85 -29.69
N ARG A 2 7.73 3.64 -30.38
CA ARG A 2 8.83 3.11 -31.23
C ARG A 2 9.77 2.12 -30.48
N VAL A 3 10.11 2.39 -29.21
CA VAL A 3 10.92 1.47 -28.43
C VAL A 3 10.24 0.11 -28.24
N LEU A 4 8.90 0.12 -28.07
CA LEU A 4 8.13 -1.12 -27.93
C LEU A 4 8.06 -1.92 -29.23
N THR A 5 8.07 -1.25 -30.38
CA THR A 5 7.91 -1.89 -31.69
C THR A 5 9.25 -2.32 -32.28
N ASP A 6 10.19 -1.38 -32.31
CA ASP A 6 11.43 -1.52 -33.09
C ASP A 6 12.66 -1.79 -32.21
N GLN A 7 12.49 -1.72 -30.90
CA GLN A 7 13.58 -1.78 -29.92
C GLN A 7 14.73 -0.80 -30.24
N LYS A 8 14.33 0.41 -30.71
CA LYS A 8 15.24 1.49 -31.07
C LYS A 8 14.72 2.82 -30.57
N PHE A 9 15.62 3.69 -30.22
CA PHE A 9 15.30 5.08 -29.92
C PHE A 9 16.43 6.01 -30.36
N LYS A 10 16.13 7.30 -30.49
CA LYS A 10 17.10 8.38 -30.68
C LYS A 10 17.20 9.20 -29.41
N ARG A 11 18.41 9.68 -29.10
CA ARG A 11 18.58 10.71 -28.08
C ARG A 11 17.93 12.01 -28.54
N ILE A 12 17.51 12.84 -27.61
CA ILE A 12 17.04 14.20 -27.92
C ILE A 12 18.20 14.92 -28.61
N ASN A 13 17.93 15.51 -29.79
CA ASN A 13 18.91 16.15 -30.67
C ASN A 13 20.02 15.21 -31.21
N GLY A 14 19.80 13.90 -31.19
CA GLY A 14 20.74 12.94 -31.80
C GLY A 14 20.18 12.35 -33.08
N ASP A 15 21.06 12.10 -34.07
CA ASP A 15 20.68 11.56 -35.38
C ASP A 15 20.77 10.04 -35.47
N HIS A 16 21.43 9.39 -34.53
CA HIS A 16 21.70 7.96 -34.59
C HIS A 16 20.68 7.14 -33.81
N ASP A 17 20.22 6.04 -34.43
CA ASP A 17 19.38 5.03 -33.77
C ASP A 17 20.20 4.19 -32.79
N ILE A 18 19.75 4.11 -31.54
CA ILE A 18 20.32 3.24 -30.52
C ILE A 18 19.41 2.02 -30.41
N LYS A 19 19.96 0.85 -30.70
CA LYS A 19 19.28 -0.44 -30.52
C LYS A 19 19.35 -0.84 -29.04
N VAL A 20 18.23 -1.33 -28.51
CA VAL A 20 18.10 -1.83 -27.14
C VAL A 20 17.43 -3.19 -27.16
N ASN A 21 17.80 -4.03 -26.21
CA ASN A 21 17.08 -5.27 -25.94
C ASN A 21 16.53 -5.18 -24.51
N VAL A 22 15.26 -4.80 -24.39
CA VAL A 22 14.62 -4.53 -23.08
C VAL A 22 13.34 -5.33 -22.93
N ARG A 23 13.12 -5.83 -21.73
CA ARG A 23 11.82 -6.35 -21.30
C ARG A 23 11.07 -5.24 -20.56
N ILE A 24 9.87 -4.96 -21.00
CA ILE A 24 9.03 -3.92 -20.43
C ILE A 24 7.98 -4.57 -19.54
N ILE A 25 7.90 -4.07 -18.29
CA ILE A 25 6.90 -4.46 -17.32
C ILE A 25 6.22 -3.16 -16.87
N CYS A 26 4.89 -3.10 -17.01
CA CYS A 26 4.10 -1.94 -16.62
C CYS A 26 3.14 -2.33 -15.50
N SER A 27 2.78 -1.37 -14.67
CA SER A 27 1.73 -1.53 -13.67
C SER A 27 0.84 -0.29 -13.63
N SER A 28 -0.42 -0.48 -13.32
CA SER A 28 -1.40 0.60 -13.11
C SER A 28 -2.37 0.20 -12.01
N THR A 29 -2.80 1.17 -11.22
CA THR A 29 -3.92 1.05 -10.28
C THR A 29 -5.23 1.56 -10.88
N LYS A 30 -5.15 2.23 -12.04
CA LYS A 30 -6.31 2.79 -12.75
C LYS A 30 -6.84 1.79 -13.76
N ASP A 31 -8.15 1.86 -14.01
CA ASP A 31 -8.76 1.20 -15.15
C ASP A 31 -8.31 1.88 -16.44
N ILE A 32 -7.43 1.21 -17.17
CA ILE A 32 -6.83 1.75 -18.40
C ILE A 32 -7.88 1.92 -19.52
N ASN A 33 -8.90 1.07 -19.57
CA ASN A 33 -9.97 1.21 -20.57
C ASN A 33 -10.75 2.52 -20.35
N ASN A 34 -11.04 2.85 -19.09
CA ASN A 34 -11.66 4.12 -18.74
C ASN A 34 -10.75 5.30 -19.05
N GLU A 35 -9.44 5.21 -18.76
CA GLU A 35 -8.49 6.27 -19.11
C GLU A 35 -8.35 6.49 -20.62
N ILE A 36 -8.50 5.43 -21.44
CA ILE A 36 -8.56 5.53 -22.91
C ILE A 36 -9.82 6.28 -23.35
N GLN A 37 -10.99 5.93 -22.80
CA GLN A 37 -12.25 6.60 -23.12
C GLN A 37 -12.23 8.10 -22.77
N LEU A 38 -11.56 8.45 -21.66
CA LEU A 38 -11.36 9.84 -21.24
C LEU A 38 -10.26 10.58 -22.03
N GLY A 39 -9.57 9.91 -22.95
CA GLY A 39 -8.48 10.49 -23.75
C GLY A 39 -7.17 10.69 -22.97
N ASN A 40 -7.07 10.18 -21.74
CA ASN A 40 -5.89 10.30 -20.89
C ASN A 40 -4.81 9.27 -21.21
N PHE A 41 -5.16 8.18 -21.91
CA PHE A 41 -4.24 7.13 -22.31
C PHE A 41 -4.45 6.73 -23.76
N ARG A 42 -3.37 6.53 -24.50
CA ARG A 42 -3.44 6.18 -25.93
C ARG A 42 -3.76 4.71 -26.10
N GLU A 43 -4.75 4.42 -26.95
CA GLU A 43 -5.19 3.06 -27.28
C GLU A 43 -4.10 2.25 -27.99
N ASP A 44 -3.36 2.87 -28.93
CA ASP A 44 -2.27 2.20 -29.65
C ASP A 44 -1.12 1.76 -28.73
N LEU A 45 -0.83 2.57 -27.70
CA LEU A 45 0.13 2.22 -26.66
C LEU A 45 -0.38 1.08 -25.77
N PHE A 46 -1.66 1.10 -25.41
CA PHE A 46 -2.27 0.03 -24.61
C PHE A 46 -2.14 -1.33 -25.32
N HIS A 47 -2.50 -1.41 -26.59
CA HIS A 47 -2.41 -2.66 -27.35
C HIS A 47 -0.97 -3.19 -27.48
N ARG A 48 0.03 -2.35 -27.43
CA ARG A 48 1.44 -2.76 -27.45
C ARG A 48 1.96 -3.23 -26.10
N LEU A 49 1.41 -2.69 -24.99
CA LEU A 49 1.79 -3.07 -23.64
C LEU A 49 1.02 -4.28 -23.13
N ASN A 50 -0.26 -4.39 -23.50
CA ASN A 50 -1.17 -5.43 -23.00
C ASN A 50 -1.05 -6.76 -23.73
N VAL A 51 0.17 -7.31 -23.80
CA VAL A 51 0.41 -8.63 -24.37
C VAL A 51 0.08 -9.74 -23.37
N PHE A 52 0.40 -9.50 -22.09
CA PHE A 52 0.11 -10.42 -20.99
C PHE A 52 -0.28 -9.63 -19.75
N GLN A 53 -1.52 -9.80 -19.31
CA GLN A 53 -2.07 -9.07 -18.17
C GLN A 53 -2.14 -9.96 -16.95
N ILE A 54 -1.66 -9.45 -15.82
CA ILE A 54 -1.80 -10.06 -14.50
C ILE A 54 -2.64 -9.12 -13.65
N ASN A 55 -3.81 -9.59 -13.21
CA ASN A 55 -4.64 -8.89 -12.26
C ASN A 55 -4.29 -9.36 -10.84
N ILE A 56 -4.05 -8.41 -9.95
CA ILE A 56 -3.77 -8.68 -8.53
C ILE A 56 -4.94 -8.14 -7.73
N ASP A 57 -5.72 -9.04 -7.15
CA ASP A 57 -6.86 -8.70 -6.33
C ASP A 57 -6.43 -8.01 -5.03
N HIS A 58 -7.35 -7.22 -4.47
CA HIS A 58 -7.20 -6.67 -3.13
C HIS A 58 -7.07 -7.78 -2.09
N LEU A 59 -6.30 -7.56 -1.03
CA LEU A 59 -6.03 -8.56 0.00
C LEU A 59 -7.31 -9.08 0.67
N LYS A 60 -8.34 -8.23 0.79
CA LYS A 60 -9.67 -8.60 1.28
C LYS A 60 -10.36 -9.71 0.47
N ASN A 61 -10.06 -9.83 -0.82
CA ASN A 61 -10.64 -10.84 -1.70
C ASN A 61 -9.82 -12.14 -1.72
N ARG A 62 -8.66 -12.14 -1.06
CA ARG A 62 -7.73 -13.29 -0.94
C ARG A 62 -7.23 -13.46 0.49
N THR A 63 -8.16 -13.48 1.43
CA THR A 63 -7.86 -13.59 2.88
C THR A 63 -7.08 -14.84 3.25
N GLN A 64 -7.19 -15.90 2.44
CA GLN A 64 -6.39 -17.13 2.57
C GLN A 64 -4.87 -16.91 2.43
N ASP A 65 -4.44 -15.80 1.81
CA ASP A 65 -3.02 -15.47 1.69
C ASP A 65 -2.47 -14.80 2.96
N ILE A 66 -3.34 -14.24 3.82
CA ILE A 66 -2.94 -13.50 5.02
C ILE A 66 -2.05 -14.33 5.93
N PRO A 67 -2.38 -15.60 6.28
CA PRO A 67 -1.51 -16.44 7.11
C PRO A 67 -0.12 -16.65 6.53
N LEU A 68 -0.05 -16.89 5.22
CA LEU A 68 1.22 -17.10 4.50
C LEU A 68 2.08 -15.84 4.48
N LEU A 69 1.44 -14.69 4.23
CA LEU A 69 2.11 -13.39 4.24
C LEU A 69 2.61 -13.00 5.63
N ILE A 70 1.84 -13.29 6.69
CA ILE A 70 2.26 -13.06 8.07
C ILE A 70 3.53 -13.86 8.38
N ASN A 71 3.54 -15.15 8.08
CA ASN A 71 4.69 -16.01 8.32
C ASN A 71 5.92 -15.52 7.55
N TYR A 72 5.75 -15.24 6.26
CA TYR A 72 6.82 -14.74 5.40
C TYR A 72 7.42 -13.42 5.92
N PHE A 73 6.58 -12.43 6.25
CA PHE A 73 7.07 -11.14 6.72
C PHE A 73 7.66 -11.24 8.13
N SER A 74 7.09 -12.04 9.02
CA SER A 74 7.63 -12.26 10.36
C SER A 74 9.04 -12.85 10.31
N GLU A 75 9.28 -13.84 9.47
CA GLU A 75 10.61 -14.41 9.28
C GLU A 75 11.58 -13.41 8.66
N LYS A 76 11.17 -12.76 7.59
CA LYS A 76 11.99 -11.78 6.86
C LYS A 76 12.41 -10.60 7.74
N ILE A 77 11.47 -10.07 8.52
CA ILE A 77 11.71 -8.93 9.43
C ILE A 77 12.61 -9.37 10.57
N SER A 78 12.33 -10.52 11.21
CA SER A 78 13.18 -11.05 12.28
C SER A 78 14.61 -11.26 11.82
N HIS A 79 14.82 -11.79 10.62
CA HIS A 79 16.15 -11.98 10.05
C HIS A 79 16.86 -10.64 9.76
N ASN A 80 16.16 -9.70 9.11
CA ASN A 80 16.76 -8.43 8.70
C ASN A 80 17.19 -7.54 9.88
N TYR A 81 16.42 -7.56 10.96
CA TYR A 81 16.67 -6.75 12.17
C TYR A 81 17.31 -7.53 13.32
N ASN A 82 17.67 -8.80 13.09
CA ASN A 82 18.23 -9.70 14.10
C ASN A 82 17.40 -9.76 15.40
N LEU A 83 16.07 -9.81 15.23
CA LEU A 83 15.10 -9.84 16.32
C LEU A 83 14.76 -11.28 16.73
N LYS A 84 14.28 -11.45 17.97
CA LYS A 84 13.71 -12.72 18.39
C LYS A 84 12.50 -13.06 17.54
N LYS A 85 12.36 -14.35 17.18
CA LYS A 85 11.15 -14.82 16.47
C LYS A 85 9.93 -14.54 17.34
N PHE A 86 8.94 -13.93 16.74
CA PHE A 86 7.63 -13.69 17.34
C PHE A 86 6.57 -14.42 16.51
N ASN A 87 5.52 -14.85 17.16
CA ASN A 87 4.45 -15.61 16.52
C ASN A 87 3.15 -14.81 16.63
N ILE A 88 2.59 -14.47 15.48
CA ILE A 88 1.28 -13.83 15.37
C ILE A 88 0.25 -14.93 15.14
N ASP A 89 -0.85 -14.89 15.88
CA ASP A 89 -1.97 -15.78 15.62
C ASP A 89 -2.60 -15.43 14.27
N THR A 90 -2.36 -16.31 13.30
CA THR A 90 -2.84 -16.13 11.92
C THR A 90 -4.35 -16.26 11.79
N ASN A 91 -5.02 -16.86 12.78
CA ASN A 91 -6.48 -16.98 12.84
C ASN A 91 -7.14 -15.82 13.60
N ASN A 92 -6.38 -14.78 13.92
CA ASN A 92 -6.91 -13.62 14.61
C ASN A 92 -8.03 -12.96 13.79
N HIS A 93 -9.23 -12.90 14.37
CA HIS A 93 -10.43 -12.37 13.75
C HIS A 93 -10.26 -10.94 13.19
N TYR A 94 -9.48 -10.09 13.86
CA TYR A 94 -9.23 -8.74 13.39
C TYR A 94 -8.41 -8.71 12.10
N LEU A 95 -7.49 -9.65 11.90
CA LEU A 95 -6.68 -9.73 10.67
C LEU A 95 -7.48 -10.25 9.47
N ILE A 96 -8.38 -11.22 9.72
CA ILE A 96 -9.14 -11.88 8.65
C ILE A 96 -10.29 -11.01 8.15
N ASN A 97 -10.95 -10.27 9.05
CA ASN A 97 -12.15 -9.48 8.72
C ASN A 97 -11.85 -8.02 8.40
N TYR A 98 -10.60 -7.62 8.38
CA TYR A 98 -10.23 -6.26 8.03
C TYR A 98 -10.12 -6.10 6.50
N ASP A 99 -10.53 -4.95 5.97
CA ASP A 99 -10.61 -4.68 4.53
C ASP A 99 -9.25 -4.45 3.85
N TRP A 100 -8.21 -4.20 4.62
CA TRP A 100 -6.84 -3.98 4.12
C TRP A 100 -6.77 -2.92 3.02
N PRO A 101 -7.17 -1.67 3.25
CA PRO A 101 -7.13 -0.62 2.22
C PRO A 101 -5.71 -0.41 1.65
N GLY A 102 -4.68 -0.51 2.48
CA GLY A 102 -3.26 -0.49 2.08
C GLY A 102 -2.72 -1.83 1.59
N ASN A 103 -3.58 -2.86 1.45
CA ASN A 103 -3.23 -4.19 0.95
C ASN A 103 -2.06 -4.84 1.72
N VAL A 104 -1.18 -5.56 0.99
CA VAL A 104 0.00 -6.24 1.54
C VAL A 104 0.98 -5.26 2.20
N ARG A 105 1.02 -4.00 1.74
CA ARG A 105 1.91 -2.99 2.34
C ARG A 105 1.48 -2.65 3.76
N GLU A 106 0.20 -2.51 4.00
CA GLU A 106 -0.36 -2.24 5.33
C GLU A 106 -0.15 -3.43 6.27
N LEU A 107 -0.42 -4.65 5.81
CA LEU A 107 -0.14 -5.88 6.56
C LEU A 107 1.34 -5.98 6.96
N ARG A 108 2.26 -5.71 6.05
CA ARG A 108 3.68 -5.68 6.33
C ARG A 108 4.03 -4.65 7.40
N ASN A 109 3.50 -3.43 7.30
CA ASN A 109 3.76 -2.35 8.26
C ASN A 109 3.25 -2.73 9.66
N LEU A 110 2.10 -3.40 9.76
CA LEU A 110 1.58 -3.91 11.02
C LEU A 110 2.53 -4.94 11.64
N ILE A 111 3.02 -5.89 10.83
CA ILE A 111 3.96 -6.92 11.32
C ILE A 111 5.29 -6.28 11.76
N GLU A 112 5.80 -5.30 11.02
CA GLU A 112 7.01 -4.55 11.36
C GLU A 112 6.84 -3.78 12.68
N ARG A 113 5.68 -3.15 12.91
CA ARG A 113 5.35 -2.51 14.19
C ARG A 113 5.35 -3.50 15.35
N ILE A 114 4.75 -4.68 15.18
CA ILE A 114 4.76 -5.74 16.20
C ILE A 114 6.19 -6.20 16.49
N ALA A 115 7.01 -6.36 15.44
CA ALA A 115 8.40 -6.75 15.58
C ALA A 115 9.24 -5.74 16.36
N ILE A 116 9.04 -4.44 16.11
CA ILE A 116 9.75 -3.36 16.81
C ILE A 116 9.34 -3.29 18.29
N LEU A 117 8.05 -3.42 18.58
CA LEU A 117 7.53 -3.35 19.95
C LEU A 117 7.87 -4.59 20.80
N GLN A 118 8.24 -5.71 20.19
CA GLN A 118 8.62 -6.97 20.85
C GLN A 118 7.71 -7.34 22.03
N PRO A 119 6.39 -7.47 21.83
CA PRO A 119 5.47 -7.76 22.93
C PRO A 119 5.74 -9.14 23.55
N ASP A 120 5.76 -9.20 24.88
CA ASP A 120 6.10 -10.41 25.65
C ASP A 120 4.98 -11.47 25.69
N SER A 121 3.77 -11.13 25.26
CA SER A 121 2.60 -12.01 25.32
C SER A 121 1.72 -11.92 24.08
N LYS A 122 0.97 -12.99 23.80
CA LYS A 122 0.00 -13.06 22.72
C LYS A 122 -1.12 -12.03 22.87
N ASP A 123 -1.53 -11.74 24.10
CA ASP A 123 -2.59 -10.76 24.37
C ASP A 123 -2.14 -9.34 24.02
N LYS A 124 -0.87 -9.00 24.29
CA LYS A 124 -0.29 -7.71 23.86
C LYS A 124 -0.24 -7.59 22.33
N ILE A 125 0.12 -8.67 21.63
CA ILE A 125 0.09 -8.72 20.16
C ILE A 125 -1.31 -8.47 19.67
N SER A 126 -2.32 -9.15 20.21
CA SER A 126 -3.73 -8.99 19.83
C SER A 126 -4.23 -7.56 20.07
N ASN A 127 -3.83 -6.93 21.16
CA ASN A 127 -4.19 -5.54 21.46
C ASN A 127 -3.54 -4.57 20.45
N ILE A 128 -2.25 -4.76 20.12
CA ILE A 128 -1.55 -3.95 19.11
C ILE A 128 -2.26 -4.07 17.75
N ILE A 129 -2.65 -5.27 17.35
CA ILE A 129 -3.41 -5.50 16.12
C ILE A 129 -4.71 -4.71 16.15
N LYS A 130 -5.50 -4.89 17.21
CA LYS A 130 -6.80 -4.23 17.38
C LYS A 130 -6.70 -2.70 17.33
N GLU A 131 -5.73 -2.12 18.02
CA GLU A 131 -5.52 -0.68 18.06
C GLU A 131 -5.02 -0.15 16.71
N SER A 132 -4.08 -0.84 16.07
CA SER A 132 -3.54 -0.44 14.78
C SER A 132 -4.60 -0.44 13.68
N LEU A 133 -5.46 -1.46 13.64
CA LEU A 133 -6.52 -1.57 12.64
C LEU A 133 -7.71 -0.64 12.90
N LYS A 134 -7.94 -0.23 14.15
CA LYS A 134 -8.95 0.81 14.47
C LYS A 134 -8.47 2.20 14.04
N ASN A 135 -7.21 2.51 14.26
CA ASN A 135 -6.66 3.83 13.98
C ASN A 135 -6.48 4.07 12.48
N SER A 136 -6.23 3.03 11.67
CA SER A 136 -6.15 3.17 10.21
C SER A 136 -7.49 3.62 9.59
N ASN A 137 -8.62 3.19 10.14
CA ASN A 137 -9.94 3.69 9.73
C ASN A 137 -10.19 5.14 10.20
N PHE A 138 -9.47 5.61 11.22
CA PHE A 138 -9.61 6.96 11.76
C PHE A 138 -8.73 7.97 11.01
N ASP A 139 -7.54 7.55 10.57
CA ASP A 139 -6.62 8.41 9.81
C ASP A 139 -7.17 8.71 8.41
N ASP A 140 -7.80 7.74 7.73
CA ASP A 140 -8.46 7.96 6.44
C ASP A 140 -9.67 8.89 6.56
N GLN A 141 -10.49 8.75 7.61
CA GLN A 141 -11.62 9.66 7.86
C GLN A 141 -11.18 11.06 8.28
N LEU A 142 -10.07 11.19 9.02
CA LEU A 142 -9.51 12.50 9.37
C LEU A 142 -8.87 13.18 8.17
N ALA A 143 -8.20 12.42 7.30
CA ALA A 143 -7.61 12.95 6.08
C ALA A 143 -8.69 13.45 5.10
N GLU A 144 -9.75 12.68 4.85
CA GLU A 144 -10.86 13.10 3.98
C GLU A 144 -11.64 14.28 4.58
N ASN A 145 -11.96 14.25 5.87
CA ASN A 145 -12.68 15.33 6.54
C ASN A 145 -11.84 16.61 6.71
N SER A 146 -10.52 16.51 6.91
CA SER A 146 -9.65 17.68 7.05
C SER A 146 -9.29 18.31 5.71
N LEU A 147 -9.26 17.54 4.60
CA LEU A 147 -9.03 18.06 3.25
C LEU A 147 -10.26 18.73 2.64
N SER A 148 -11.48 18.43 3.13
CA SER A 148 -12.73 19.04 2.67
C SER A 148 -13.06 20.36 3.34
N VAL A 149 -12.33 20.74 4.42
CA VAL A 149 -12.58 21.93 5.21
C VAL A 149 -11.51 23.00 4.93
N PRO A 150 -11.86 24.30 4.83
CA PRO A 150 -10.88 25.38 4.68
C PRO A 150 -9.81 25.34 5.77
N LEU A 151 -8.54 25.57 5.39
CA LEU A 151 -7.37 25.46 6.28
C LEU A 151 -7.54 26.19 7.63
N LYS A 152 -8.26 27.32 7.62
CA LYS A 152 -8.54 28.11 8.83
C LYS A 152 -9.41 27.33 9.83
N GLU A 153 -10.47 26.70 9.37
CA GLU A 153 -11.37 25.90 10.22
C GLU A 153 -10.71 24.62 10.72
N ALA A 154 -9.91 23.96 9.88
CA ALA A 154 -9.13 22.79 10.26
C ALA A 154 -8.14 23.10 11.39
N ARG A 155 -7.47 24.27 11.30
CA ARG A 155 -6.55 24.76 12.33
C ARG A 155 -7.26 25.08 13.65
N GLU A 156 -8.37 25.80 13.62
CA GLU A 156 -9.16 26.14 14.81
C GLU A 156 -9.68 24.89 15.54
N LYS A 157 -10.11 23.88 14.77
CA LYS A 157 -10.56 22.60 15.32
C LYS A 157 -9.42 21.85 16.00
N PHE A 158 -8.25 21.76 15.36
CA PHE A 158 -7.07 21.12 15.92
C PHE A 158 -6.58 21.82 17.20
N GLU A 159 -6.49 23.15 17.20
CA GLU A 159 -6.10 23.94 18.38
C GLU A 159 -7.06 23.72 19.56
N LYS A 160 -8.36 23.64 19.28
CA LYS A 160 -9.38 23.39 20.30
C LYS A 160 -9.30 21.99 20.89
N GLU A 161 -9.10 20.97 20.07
CA GLU A 161 -8.91 19.59 20.50
C GLU A 161 -7.61 19.43 21.32
N TYR A 162 -6.52 20.01 20.86
CA TYR A 162 -5.23 20.01 21.55
C TYR A 162 -5.32 20.65 22.94
N LEU A 163 -5.92 21.83 23.04
CA LEU A 163 -6.12 22.51 24.32
C LEU A 163 -7.02 21.70 25.26
N THR A 164 -8.08 21.09 24.74
CA THR A 164 -8.99 20.25 25.55
C THR A 164 -8.28 19.04 26.15
N ILE A 165 -7.35 18.44 25.40
CA ILE A 165 -6.54 17.30 25.87
C ILE A 165 -5.50 17.75 26.90
N GLN A 166 -4.87 18.90 26.70
CA GLN A 166 -3.86 19.44 27.63
C GLN A 166 -4.46 19.92 28.96
N LEU A 167 -5.67 20.46 28.94
CA LEU A 167 -6.36 20.93 30.16
C LEU A 167 -6.98 19.80 31.00
N LYS A 168 -7.06 18.58 30.44
CA LYS A 168 -7.52 17.37 31.16
C LYS A 168 -6.39 16.57 31.83
N LYS A 169 -5.14 17.00 31.65
CA LYS A 169 -3.96 16.49 32.38
C LYS A 169 -3.69 17.37 33.63
#